data_53841fdc33f26dde837e3cb20c27fb57
#
_entry.id   53841fdc33f26dde837e3cb20c27fb57
#
_cell.length_a   1.000
_cell.length_b   1.000
_cell.length_c   1.000
_cell.angle_alpha   90.00
_cell.angle_beta   90.00
_cell.angle_gamma   90.00
#
_symmetry.space_group_name_H-M   'P 1'
#
loop_
_entity.id
_entity.type
_entity.pdbx_description
1 polymer ?
#
loop_
_entity_poly.entity_id
_entity_poly.type
_entity_poly.pdbx_seq_one_letter_code
_entity_poly.pdbx_strand_id
1 'polypeptide(L)' 'MAVADFNKIKQDFINADVDGKIRIYTTTEGLSVEQFRELLRYYPIQYLSKLEKAMG' A
#
# COMPACT_ATOMS: atom_id res chain seq x y z
N MET A 1 -18.44 3.92 -11.37
CA MET A 1 -18.22 4.56 -10.92
C MET A 1 -17.48 4.56 -9.88
N ALA A 2 -17.12 3.73 -9.38
CA ALA A 2 -16.45 3.83 -8.22
C ALA A 2 -15.09 4.27 -8.41
N VAL A 3 -14.80 5.35 -7.91
CA VAL A 3 -13.47 5.81 -7.82
C VAL A 3 -12.87 5.18 -6.60
N ALA A 4 -11.66 4.70 -6.68
CA ALA A 4 -10.99 4.16 -5.52
C ALA A 4 -10.97 5.23 -4.44
N ASP A 5 -11.53 4.89 -3.29
CA ASP A 5 -11.51 5.80 -2.16
C ASP A 5 -10.16 5.67 -1.48
N PHE A 6 -9.28 6.62 -1.74
CA PHE A 6 -7.92 6.56 -1.20
C PHE A 6 -7.93 6.55 0.32
N ASN A 7 -8.84 7.29 0.94
CA ASN A 7 -8.91 7.30 2.40
C ASN A 7 -9.20 5.92 2.97
N LYS A 8 -10.10 5.20 2.32
CA LYS A 8 -10.41 3.85 2.75
C LYS A 8 -9.24 2.90 2.53
N ILE A 9 -8.59 3.03 1.37
CA ILE A 9 -7.42 2.22 1.07
C ILE A 9 -6.33 2.48 2.10
N LYS A 10 -6.13 3.74 2.44
CA LYS A 10 -5.12 4.11 3.41
C LYS A 10 -5.43 3.51 4.79
N GLN A 11 -6.70 3.58 5.21
CA GLN A 11 -7.08 3.01 6.49
C GLN A 11 -6.88 1.50 6.50
N ASP A 12 -7.27 0.83 5.42
CA ASP A 12 -7.05 -0.61 5.31
C ASP A 12 -5.57 -0.94 5.37
N PHE A 13 -4.75 -0.12 4.71
CA PHE A 13 -3.32 -0.33 4.70
C PHE A 13 -2.73 -0.17 6.10
N ILE A 14 -3.11 0.89 6.79
CA ILE A 14 -2.61 1.15 8.14
C ILE A 14 -2.97 0.01 9.09
N ASN A 15 -4.17 -0.53 8.96
CA ASN A 15 -4.65 -1.56 9.86
C ASN A 15 -4.19 -2.97 9.49
N ALA A 16 -3.62 -3.15 8.32
CA ALA A 16 -3.18 -4.47 7.87
C ALA A 16 -1.82 -4.82 8.47
N ASP A 17 -1.55 -6.12 8.57
CA ASP A 17 -0.22 -6.56 8.93
C ASP A 17 0.72 -6.39 7.72
N VAL A 18 1.98 -6.80 7.86
CA VAL A 18 2.97 -6.60 6.81
C VAL A 18 2.54 -7.27 5.52
N ASP A 19 2.08 -8.50 5.60
CA ASP A 19 1.64 -9.22 4.40
C ASP A 19 0.42 -8.56 3.78
N GLY A 20 -0.51 -8.11 4.60
CA GLY A 20 -1.68 -7.38 4.12
C GLY A 20 -1.30 -6.07 3.46
N LYS A 21 -0.35 -5.34 4.05
CA LYS A 21 0.13 -4.10 3.46
C LYS A 21 0.74 -4.35 2.08
N ILE A 22 1.53 -5.39 1.96
CA ILE A 22 2.14 -5.74 0.68
C ILE A 22 1.07 -6.06 -0.35
N ARG A 23 0.06 -6.82 0.05
CA ARG A 23 -1.03 -7.17 -0.85
C ARG A 23 -1.75 -5.92 -1.34
N ILE A 24 -2.11 -5.03 -0.44
CA ILE A 24 -2.79 -3.79 -0.81
C ILE A 24 -1.93 -2.99 -1.77
N TYR A 25 -0.66 -2.82 -1.45
CA TYR A 25 0.24 -2.02 -2.27
C TYR A 25 0.39 -2.59 -3.68
N THR A 26 0.46 -3.91 -3.80
CA THR A 26 0.74 -4.53 -5.09
C THR A 26 -0.52 -4.79 -5.92
N THR A 27 -1.70 -4.82 -5.31
CA THR A 27 -2.92 -5.15 -6.05
C THR A 27 -3.82 -3.95 -6.30
N THR A 28 -3.63 -2.84 -5.57
CA THR A 28 -4.45 -1.66 -5.76
C THR A 28 -4.05 -0.97 -7.06
N GLU A 29 -5.06 -0.59 -7.84
CA GLU A 29 -4.85 0.11 -9.10
C GLU A 29 -5.52 1.47 -9.03
N GLY A 30 -5.09 2.38 -9.91
CA GLY A 30 -5.72 3.67 -10.01
C GLY A 30 -5.14 4.73 -9.07
N LEU A 31 -4.11 4.41 -8.30
CA LEU A 31 -3.47 5.39 -7.46
C LEU A 31 -2.35 6.09 -8.19
N SER A 32 -2.13 7.36 -7.85
CA SER A 32 -1.00 8.09 -8.37
C SER A 32 0.28 7.70 -7.63
N VAL A 33 1.41 8.08 -8.20
CA VAL A 33 2.70 7.84 -7.56
C VAL A 33 2.74 8.48 -6.18
N GLU A 34 2.18 9.67 -6.05
CA GLU A 34 2.17 10.37 -4.78
C GLU A 34 1.35 9.63 -3.74
N GLN A 35 0.23 9.04 -4.17
CA GLN A 35 -0.61 8.29 -3.25
C GLN A 35 0.09 7.01 -2.79
N PHE A 36 0.80 6.32 -3.70
CA PHE A 36 1.59 5.17 -3.31
C PHE A 36 2.68 5.56 -2.31
N ARG A 37 3.32 6.70 -2.53
CA ARG A 37 4.34 7.18 -1.59
C ARG A 37 3.75 7.45 -0.22
N GLU A 38 2.54 7.97 -0.19
CA GLU A 38 1.89 8.22 1.09
C GLU A 38 1.64 6.92 1.84
N LEU A 39 1.23 5.87 1.14
CA LEU A 39 1.05 4.57 1.78
C LEU A 39 2.37 4.08 2.37
N LEU A 40 3.48 4.29 1.68
CA LEU A 40 4.77 3.85 2.16
C LEU A 40 5.17 4.51 3.49
N ARG A 41 4.61 5.66 3.80
CA ARG A 41 4.87 6.31 5.08
C ARG A 41 4.39 5.47 6.25
N TYR A 42 3.42 4.62 6.03
CA TYR A 42 2.87 3.76 7.07
C TYR A 42 3.41 2.34 6.98
N TYR A 43 4.35 2.11 6.07
CA TYR A 43 4.94 0.79 5.90
C TYR A 43 6.23 0.71 6.74
N PRO A 44 6.43 -0.40 7.49
CA PRO A 44 7.64 -0.52 8.31
C PRO A 44 8.88 -0.59 7.43
N ILE A 45 9.81 0.33 7.67
CA ILE A 45 11.03 0.40 6.87
C ILE A 45 11.83 -0.89 6.95
N GLN A 46 11.81 -1.54 8.10
CA GLN A 46 12.57 -2.77 8.31
C GLN A 46 12.11 -3.91 7.40
N TYR A 47 10.90 -3.81 6.85
CA TYR A 47 10.38 -4.83 5.94
C TYR A 47 10.30 -4.35 4.50
N LEU A 48 11.01 -3.28 4.18
CA LEU A 48 10.95 -2.70 2.84
C LEU A 48 11.46 -3.67 1.77
N SER A 49 12.49 -4.45 2.08
CA SER A 49 12.98 -5.40 1.10
C SER A 49 11.97 -6.50 0.81
N LYS A 50 11.11 -6.82 1.76
CA LYS A 50 10.04 -7.80 1.54
C LYS A 50 9.05 -7.25 0.50
N LEU A 51 8.73 -5.97 0.60
CA LEU A 51 7.86 -5.33 -0.39
C LEU A 51 8.51 -5.30 -1.77
N GLU A 52 9.79 -5.00 -1.82
CA GLU A 52 10.51 -4.96 -3.10
C GLU A 52 10.49 -6.31 -3.78
N LYS A 53 10.66 -7.37 -3.02
CA LYS A 53 10.59 -8.71 -3.57
C LYS A 53 9.22 -9.03 -4.13
N ALA A 54 8.18 -8.56 -3.46
CA ALA A 54 6.82 -8.81 -3.92
C ALA A 54 6.52 -8.05 -5.21
N MET A 55 7.19 -6.93 -5.43
CA MET A 55 6.95 -6.13 -6.62
C MET A 55 7.78 -6.56 -7.82
N GLY A 56 8.82 -7.22 -7.57
CA GLY A 56 9.66 -7.52 -8.67
C GLY A 56 10.31 -8.74 -8.70
#